data_062cc564bb11188ada5511c750d9a482
#
_entry.id   062cc564bb11188ada5511c750d9a482
#
_cell.length_a   1.000
_cell.length_b   1.000
_cell.length_c   1.000
_cell.angle_alpha   90.00
_cell.angle_beta   90.00
_cell.angle_gamma   90.00
#
_symmetry.space_group_name_H-M   'P 1'
#
loop_
_entity.id
_entity.type
_entity.pdbx_description
1 polymer ?
#
loop_
_entity_poly.entity_id
_entity_poly.type
_entity_poly.pdbx_seq_one_letter_code
_entity_poly.pdbx_strand_id
1 'polypeptide(L)'
;MHYYELATLDIHMGKAADVAAGVEKFVAEALTGRLLGVWFSDIGALNQVLVLREFKTLDELNQERARFTQAANPFYAQEWLEHVSVDSYQGFPFLPEVETGAFGPAYEIRTYHMKHGGLPHVHTAWEAALPERTKLSKLTVVMSSLDGEPRIVNIWPYDSVNQRSQVRADAVVQGIWPPKGGPQWLTNDMASLIALPTKNSPLQ
;
A
#
# COMPACT_ATOMS: atom_id res chain seq x y z
N MET A 1 16.75 -3.83 -3.49
CA MET A 1 15.44 -4.52 -3.44
C MET A 1 14.85 -4.15 -2.08
N HIS A 2 13.60 -3.68 -2.03
CA HIS A 2 12.99 -3.17 -0.80
C HIS A 2 11.87 -4.11 -0.36
N TYR A 3 11.71 -4.24 0.94
CA TYR A 3 10.62 -5.00 1.56
C TYR A 3 9.66 -4.02 2.22
N TYR A 4 8.40 -4.38 2.22
CA TYR A 4 7.34 -3.53 2.75
C TYR A 4 6.44 -4.32 3.68
N GLU A 5 5.89 -3.63 4.64
CA GLU A 5 4.80 -4.11 5.47
C GLU A 5 3.62 -3.18 5.27
N LEU A 6 2.48 -3.75 4.95
CA LEU A 6 1.21 -3.04 4.95
C LEU A 6 0.35 -3.60 6.08
N ALA A 7 0.16 -2.81 7.12
CA ALA A 7 -0.78 -3.13 8.18
C ALA A 7 -2.12 -2.46 7.89
N THR A 8 -3.20 -3.23 8.03
CA THR A 8 -4.58 -2.76 7.97
C THR A 8 -5.22 -2.97 9.34
N LEU A 9 -5.61 -1.87 9.96
CA LEU A 9 -6.22 -1.84 11.29
C LEU A 9 -7.71 -1.51 11.12
N ASP A 10 -8.59 -2.48 11.38
CA ASP A 10 -10.02 -2.25 11.51
C ASP A 10 -10.28 -1.66 12.89
N ILE A 11 -10.93 -0.50 12.95
CA ILE A 11 -11.01 0.31 14.16
C ILE A 11 -12.43 0.73 14.49
N HIS A 12 -12.67 1.03 15.76
CA HIS A 12 -13.91 1.65 16.18
C HIS A 12 -14.16 2.96 15.46
N MET A 13 -15.41 3.20 15.06
CA MET A 13 -15.83 4.40 14.36
C MET A 13 -15.40 5.68 15.12
N GLY A 14 -14.82 6.65 14.40
CA GLY A 14 -14.38 7.93 14.94
C GLY A 14 -13.02 7.90 15.65
N LYS A 15 -12.29 6.77 15.63
CA LYS A 15 -11.01 6.59 16.33
C LYS A 15 -9.76 6.69 15.45
N ALA A 16 -9.91 7.09 14.19
CA ALA A 16 -8.79 7.17 13.25
C ALA A 16 -7.65 8.06 13.73
N ALA A 17 -7.93 9.21 14.34
CA ALA A 17 -6.88 10.11 14.84
C ALA A 17 -6.14 9.54 16.06
N ASP A 18 -6.87 8.90 16.98
CA ASP A 18 -6.28 8.26 18.17
C ASP A 18 -5.36 7.11 17.75
N VAL A 19 -5.84 6.27 16.82
CA VAL A 19 -5.07 5.15 16.28
C VAL A 19 -3.84 5.63 15.51
N ALA A 20 -3.97 6.67 14.67
CA ALA A 20 -2.83 7.24 13.95
C ALA A 20 -1.73 7.75 14.91
N ALA A 21 -2.12 8.43 15.99
CA ALA A 21 -1.16 8.88 17.00
C ALA A 21 -0.45 7.69 17.70
N GLY A 22 -1.19 6.62 17.98
CA GLY A 22 -0.63 5.38 18.52
C GLY A 22 0.36 4.71 17.56
N VAL A 23 0.01 4.62 16.27
CA VAL A 23 0.88 4.11 15.20
C VAL A 23 2.18 4.91 15.12
N GLU A 24 2.11 6.24 15.09
CA GLU A 24 3.30 7.10 15.04
C GLU A 24 4.25 6.83 16.22
N LYS A 25 3.71 6.75 17.43
CA LYS A 25 4.49 6.43 18.64
C LYS A 25 5.11 5.04 18.54
N PHE A 26 4.33 4.02 18.14
CA PHE A 26 4.81 2.64 18.02
C PHE A 26 5.94 2.52 17.00
N VAL A 27 5.81 3.20 15.84
CA VAL A 27 6.83 3.18 14.80
C VAL A 27 8.07 4.00 15.21
N ALA A 28 7.91 5.09 15.95
CA ALA A 28 9.06 5.87 16.44
C ALA A 28 9.96 5.08 17.41
N GLU A 29 9.44 4.05 18.05
CA GLU A 29 10.20 3.13 18.93
C GLU A 29 10.82 1.95 18.17
N ALA A 30 10.56 1.83 16.85
CA ALA A 30 11.10 0.75 16.04
C ALA A 30 12.61 0.90 15.85
N LEU A 31 13.32 -0.24 15.90
CA LEU A 31 14.76 -0.27 15.69
C LEU A 31 15.13 -0.24 14.21
N THR A 32 14.21 -0.69 13.35
CA THR A 32 14.40 -0.81 11.91
C THR A 32 13.13 -0.39 11.17
N GLY A 33 13.28 -0.17 9.89
CA GLY A 33 12.18 0.22 9.02
C GLY A 33 11.92 1.72 9.02
N ARG A 34 11.29 2.17 7.94
CA ARG A 34 10.92 3.57 7.71
C ARG A 34 9.40 3.65 7.52
N LEU A 35 8.74 4.54 8.24
CA LEU A 35 7.35 4.87 7.98
C LEU A 35 7.25 5.61 6.63
N LEU A 36 6.40 5.11 5.74
CA LEU A 36 6.11 5.73 4.46
C LEU A 36 4.77 6.45 4.46
N GLY A 37 3.75 5.84 5.04
CA GLY A 37 2.42 6.45 5.04
C GLY A 37 1.50 5.88 6.11
N VAL A 38 0.61 6.74 6.57
CA VAL A 38 -0.52 6.40 7.44
C VAL A 38 -1.75 7.05 6.84
N TRP A 39 -2.73 6.24 6.48
CA TRP A 39 -3.98 6.71 5.87
C TRP A 39 -5.19 6.15 6.62
N PHE A 40 -6.31 6.86 6.55
CA PHE A 40 -7.59 6.31 6.91
C PHE A 40 -8.48 6.12 5.68
N SER A 41 -9.27 5.06 5.68
CA SER A 41 -10.14 4.71 4.56
C SER A 41 -11.32 5.67 4.44
N ASP A 42 -11.62 6.11 3.21
CA ASP A 42 -12.74 7.02 2.90
C ASP A 42 -13.77 6.35 1.99
N ILE A 43 -13.32 5.64 0.94
CA ILE A 43 -14.19 4.91 0.01
C ILE A 43 -13.70 3.48 -0.11
N GLY A 44 -14.58 2.52 0.08
CA GLY A 44 -14.30 1.09 0.12
C GLY A 44 -14.61 0.50 1.50
N ALA A 45 -13.73 -0.32 2.06
CA ALA A 45 -13.87 -0.76 3.44
C ALA A 45 -13.65 0.42 4.39
N LEU A 46 -14.63 0.70 5.24
CA LEU A 46 -14.62 1.86 6.14
C LEU A 46 -13.98 1.52 7.50
N ASN A 47 -13.68 2.57 8.27
CA ASN A 47 -13.08 2.46 9.60
C ASN A 47 -11.77 1.68 9.62
N GLN A 48 -10.92 1.92 8.61
CA GLN A 48 -9.60 1.33 8.54
C GLN A 48 -8.52 2.41 8.65
N VAL A 49 -7.45 2.10 9.39
CA VAL A 49 -6.17 2.80 9.30
C VAL A 49 -5.18 1.89 8.61
N LEU A 50 -4.55 2.39 7.55
CA LEU A 50 -3.54 1.67 6.78
C LEU A 50 -2.17 2.27 7.08
N VAL A 51 -1.20 1.40 7.33
CA VAL A 51 0.18 1.79 7.67
C VAL A 51 1.14 1.10 6.72
N LEU A 52 1.90 1.87 5.95
CA LEU A 52 2.95 1.36 5.07
C LEU A 52 4.32 1.65 5.66
N ARG A 53 5.12 0.61 5.85
CA ARG A 53 6.51 0.69 6.28
C ARG A 53 7.43 0.04 5.24
N GLU A 54 8.66 0.53 5.14
CA GLU A 54 9.71 0.00 4.27
C GLU A 54 10.87 -0.52 5.10
N PHE A 55 11.49 -1.59 4.62
CA PHE A 55 12.66 -2.24 5.23
C PHE A 55 13.70 -2.53 4.15
N LYS A 56 14.97 -2.43 4.52
CA LYS A 56 16.09 -2.69 3.60
C LYS A 56 16.31 -4.19 3.39
N THR A 57 16.04 -4.98 4.41
CA THR A 57 16.23 -6.43 4.40
C THR A 57 15.00 -7.16 4.94
N LEU A 58 14.86 -8.43 4.56
CA LEU A 58 13.82 -9.29 5.10
C LEU A 58 14.02 -9.55 6.61
N ASP A 59 15.27 -9.57 7.07
CA ASP A 59 15.57 -9.74 8.51
C ASP A 59 15.07 -8.55 9.32
N GLU A 60 15.24 -7.32 8.85
CA GLU A 60 14.69 -6.13 9.48
C GLU A 60 13.15 -6.21 9.59
N LEU A 61 12.48 -6.61 8.50
CA LEU A 61 11.03 -6.80 8.47
C LEU A 61 10.61 -7.87 9.49
N ASN A 62 11.30 -9.01 9.53
CA ASN A 62 10.99 -10.09 10.47
C ASN A 62 11.20 -9.69 11.92
N GLN A 63 12.22 -8.88 12.23
CA GLN A 63 12.44 -8.34 13.58
C GLN A 63 11.27 -7.46 14.03
N GLU A 64 10.81 -6.55 13.18
CA GLU A 64 9.66 -5.70 13.47
C GLU A 64 8.35 -6.49 13.55
N ARG A 65 8.18 -7.51 12.72
CA ARG A 65 7.05 -8.43 12.80
C ARG A 65 7.04 -9.16 14.17
N ALA A 66 8.21 -9.62 14.65
CA ALA A 66 8.32 -10.25 15.96
C ALA A 66 8.01 -9.26 17.10
N ARG A 67 8.48 -8.00 17.00
CA ARG A 67 8.16 -6.94 17.96
C ARG A 67 6.65 -6.67 18.01
N PHE A 68 6.02 -6.53 16.85
CA PHE A 68 4.57 -6.36 16.75
C PHE A 68 3.81 -7.52 17.41
N THR A 69 4.18 -8.76 17.08
CA THR A 69 3.50 -9.97 17.57
C THR A 69 3.62 -10.12 19.10
N GLN A 70 4.71 -9.65 19.69
CA GLN A 70 4.95 -9.74 21.14
C GLN A 70 4.43 -8.51 21.90
N ALA A 71 3.98 -7.47 21.21
CA ALA A 71 3.50 -6.27 21.86
C ALA A 71 2.18 -6.52 22.59
N ALA A 72 2.12 -6.15 23.87
CA ALA A 72 0.87 -6.21 24.64
C ALA A 72 -0.15 -5.17 24.18
N ASN A 73 0.30 -4.08 23.56
CA ASN A 73 -0.53 -3.04 22.96
C ASN A 73 0.02 -2.67 21.58
N PRO A 74 -0.30 -3.49 20.52
CA PRO A 74 0.21 -3.25 19.19
C PRO A 74 -0.30 -1.91 18.66
N PHE A 75 0.59 -1.16 18.02
CA PHE A 75 0.35 0.21 17.53
C PHE A 75 -0.18 1.18 18.61
N TYR A 76 -0.07 0.86 19.90
CA TYR A 76 -0.68 1.63 21.00
C TYR A 76 -2.17 1.94 20.81
N ALA A 77 -2.88 1.04 20.15
CA ALA A 77 -4.25 1.23 19.70
C ALA A 77 -5.22 0.12 20.12
N GLN A 78 -4.77 -0.86 20.91
CA GLN A 78 -5.54 -2.10 21.21
C GLN A 78 -6.97 -1.84 21.68
N GLU A 79 -7.21 -0.80 22.44
CA GLU A 79 -8.56 -0.48 22.96
C GLU A 79 -9.56 -0.08 21.85
N TRP A 80 -9.06 0.30 20.65
CA TRP A 80 -9.87 0.72 19.51
C TRP A 80 -9.80 -0.25 18.33
N LEU A 81 -9.01 -1.34 18.45
CA LEU A 81 -8.86 -2.31 17.37
C LEU A 81 -9.95 -3.38 17.44
N GLU A 82 -10.61 -3.64 16.33
CA GLU A 82 -11.46 -4.80 16.12
C GLU A 82 -10.70 -5.93 15.45
N HIS A 83 -9.87 -5.60 14.46
CA HIS A 83 -9.01 -6.55 13.76
C HIS A 83 -7.74 -5.88 13.26
N VAL A 84 -6.67 -6.65 13.12
CA VAL A 84 -5.41 -6.22 12.51
C VAL A 84 -4.90 -7.29 11.57
N SER A 85 -4.65 -6.94 10.32
CA SER A 85 -3.81 -7.72 9.43
C SER A 85 -2.48 -7.00 9.19
N VAL A 86 -1.40 -7.77 9.13
CA VAL A 86 -0.05 -7.26 8.87
C VAL A 86 0.58 -8.15 7.81
N ASP A 87 0.65 -7.65 6.60
CA ASP A 87 1.10 -8.40 5.43
C ASP A 87 2.49 -7.94 4.98
N SER A 88 3.32 -8.90 4.56
CA SER A 88 4.67 -8.66 4.07
C SER A 88 4.72 -8.68 2.55
N TYR A 89 5.49 -7.76 1.99
CA TYR A 89 5.61 -7.59 0.54
C TYR A 89 7.05 -7.36 0.12
N GLN A 90 7.31 -7.66 -1.14
CA GLN A 90 8.52 -7.31 -1.85
C GLN A 90 8.20 -6.32 -2.97
N GLY A 91 8.91 -5.22 -3.03
CA GLY A 91 8.78 -4.24 -4.11
C GLY A 91 9.17 -4.82 -5.46
N PHE A 92 8.56 -4.32 -6.52
CA PHE A 92 8.95 -4.70 -7.88
C PHE A 92 10.39 -4.29 -8.14
N PRO A 93 11.24 -5.19 -8.71
CA PRO A 93 12.70 -5.03 -8.73
C PRO A 93 13.19 -3.85 -9.58
N PHE A 94 12.37 -3.36 -10.50
CA PHE A 94 12.70 -2.24 -11.40
C PHE A 94 12.23 -0.88 -10.87
N LEU A 95 11.61 -0.84 -9.67
CA LEU A 95 11.19 0.42 -9.07
C LEU A 95 12.29 1.03 -8.20
N PRO A 96 12.39 2.38 -8.20
CA PRO A 96 13.24 3.08 -7.25
C PRO A 96 12.70 2.98 -5.82
N GLU A 97 13.49 3.43 -4.87
CA GLU A 97 13.06 3.66 -3.49
C GLU A 97 11.88 4.64 -3.43
N VAL A 98 10.95 4.40 -2.50
CA VAL A 98 9.78 5.26 -2.34
C VAL A 98 10.20 6.62 -1.77
N GLU A 99 9.91 7.68 -2.52
CA GLU A 99 10.04 9.05 -2.05
C GLU A 99 8.81 9.45 -1.25
N THR A 100 9.02 10.03 -0.08
CA THR A 100 7.95 10.63 0.74
C THR A 100 7.79 12.11 0.41
N GLY A 101 6.59 12.66 0.63
CA GLY A 101 6.27 14.06 0.34
C GLY A 101 4.79 14.27 0.11
N ALA A 102 4.41 15.49 -0.27
CA ALA A 102 3.03 15.86 -0.58
C ALA A 102 2.76 15.58 -2.07
N PHE A 103 2.04 14.51 -2.35
CA PHE A 103 1.72 14.07 -3.71
C PHE A 103 0.23 14.07 -4.03
N GLY A 104 -0.61 14.35 -3.03
CA GLY A 104 -2.06 14.49 -3.21
C GLY A 104 -2.86 14.06 -1.98
N PRO A 105 -4.04 14.64 -1.77
CA PRO A 105 -4.88 14.37 -0.62
C PRO A 105 -5.62 13.02 -0.68
N ALA A 106 -5.58 12.30 -1.80
CA ALA A 106 -6.29 11.05 -1.99
C ALA A 106 -5.36 9.96 -2.56
N TYR A 107 -5.27 8.85 -1.88
CA TYR A 107 -4.48 7.69 -2.30
C TYR A 107 -5.40 6.55 -2.71
N GLU A 108 -5.22 6.02 -3.93
CA GLU A 108 -5.85 4.78 -4.33
C GLU A 108 -4.93 3.61 -3.98
N ILE A 109 -5.41 2.70 -3.14
CA ILE A 109 -4.73 1.47 -2.78
C ILE A 109 -5.51 0.32 -3.43
N ARG A 110 -4.82 -0.43 -4.31
CA ARG A 110 -5.45 -1.52 -5.08
C ARG A 110 -4.76 -2.84 -4.78
N THR A 111 -5.56 -3.84 -4.49
CA THR A 111 -5.12 -5.22 -4.31
C THR A 111 -5.64 -6.08 -5.45
N TYR A 112 -4.76 -6.81 -6.12
CA TYR A 112 -5.11 -7.74 -7.20
C TYR A 112 -4.56 -9.13 -6.87
N HIS A 113 -5.44 -10.10 -6.74
CA HIS A 113 -5.01 -11.48 -6.60
C HIS A 113 -4.55 -12.05 -7.94
N MET A 114 -3.52 -12.89 -7.88
CA MET A 114 -2.88 -13.46 -9.07
C MET A 114 -3.06 -14.98 -9.12
N LYS A 115 -3.01 -15.51 -10.33
CA LYS A 115 -2.84 -16.95 -10.53
C LYS A 115 -1.43 -17.37 -10.11
N HIS A 116 -1.29 -18.59 -9.61
CA HIS A 116 0.04 -19.16 -9.33
C HIS A 116 0.92 -19.13 -10.59
N GLY A 117 2.18 -18.75 -10.42
CA GLY A 117 3.12 -18.55 -11.53
C GLY A 117 2.95 -17.25 -12.31
N GLY A 118 1.98 -16.39 -11.94
CA GLY A 118 1.68 -15.14 -12.65
C GLY A 118 2.70 -14.02 -12.44
N LEU A 119 3.40 -14.00 -11.31
CA LEU A 119 4.25 -12.87 -10.91
C LEU A 119 5.32 -12.47 -11.96
N PRO A 120 6.08 -13.37 -12.58
CA PRO A 120 7.06 -12.98 -13.61
C PRO A 120 6.41 -12.28 -14.81
N HIS A 121 5.24 -12.74 -15.23
CA HIS A 121 4.49 -12.15 -16.33
C HIS A 121 3.93 -10.77 -15.98
N VAL A 122 3.44 -10.62 -14.75
CA VAL A 122 2.98 -9.33 -14.24
C VAL A 122 4.15 -8.36 -14.13
N HIS A 123 5.32 -8.78 -13.63
CA HIS A 123 6.53 -7.95 -13.62
C HIS A 123 6.86 -7.41 -15.02
N THR A 124 7.00 -8.30 -16.00
CA THR A 124 7.33 -7.92 -17.38
C THR A 124 6.30 -6.94 -17.96
N ALA A 125 5.02 -7.20 -17.75
CA ALA A 125 3.95 -6.34 -18.27
C ALA A 125 3.95 -4.95 -17.61
N TRP A 126 4.16 -4.87 -16.30
CA TRP A 126 4.21 -3.61 -15.56
C TRP A 126 5.47 -2.81 -15.89
N GLU A 127 6.64 -3.46 -15.96
CA GLU A 127 7.90 -2.81 -16.35
C GLU A 127 7.78 -2.11 -17.70
N ALA A 128 7.15 -2.77 -18.67
CA ALA A 128 6.93 -2.21 -20.00
C ALA A 128 5.90 -1.06 -20.01
N ALA A 129 4.87 -1.10 -19.17
CA ALA A 129 3.77 -0.12 -19.20
C ALA A 129 4.01 1.11 -18.31
N LEU A 130 4.77 0.97 -17.22
CA LEU A 130 4.93 2.03 -16.22
C LEU A 130 5.55 3.33 -16.76
N PRO A 131 6.57 3.33 -17.66
CA PRO A 131 7.13 4.56 -18.17
C PRO A 131 6.10 5.52 -18.79
N GLU A 132 5.15 4.98 -19.55
CA GLU A 132 4.07 5.81 -20.13
C GLU A 132 2.96 6.10 -19.10
N ARG A 133 2.63 5.11 -18.25
CA ARG A 133 1.57 5.28 -17.24
C ARG A 133 1.93 6.34 -16.19
N THR A 134 3.19 6.42 -15.78
CA THR A 134 3.65 7.38 -14.77
C THR A 134 3.76 8.81 -15.27
N LYS A 135 3.70 9.04 -16.59
CA LYS A 135 3.55 10.40 -17.16
C LYS A 135 2.15 10.98 -16.86
N LEU A 136 1.14 10.14 -16.63
CA LEU A 136 -0.23 10.58 -16.35
C LEU A 136 -0.49 10.78 -14.86
N SER A 137 0.13 9.98 -13.99
CA SER A 137 0.08 10.16 -12.52
C SER A 137 1.24 9.43 -11.87
N LYS A 138 1.71 9.96 -10.74
CA LYS A 138 2.78 9.35 -9.94
C LYS A 138 2.33 7.97 -9.43
N LEU A 139 3.26 7.00 -9.43
CA LEU A 139 3.14 5.76 -8.68
C LEU A 139 3.90 5.90 -7.37
N THR A 140 3.30 5.54 -6.25
CA THR A 140 4.01 5.41 -4.98
C THR A 140 4.80 4.11 -4.93
N VAL A 141 4.14 2.99 -5.09
CA VAL A 141 4.75 1.65 -5.06
C VAL A 141 3.85 0.63 -5.75
N VAL A 142 4.46 -0.41 -6.30
CA VAL A 142 3.81 -1.70 -6.54
C VAL A 142 4.66 -2.79 -5.92
N MET A 143 4.01 -3.72 -5.21
CA MET A 143 4.66 -4.74 -4.42
C MET A 143 3.88 -6.05 -4.47
N SER A 144 4.57 -7.18 -4.38
CA SER A 144 4.00 -8.53 -4.38
C SER A 144 4.08 -9.16 -3.00
N SER A 145 3.02 -9.90 -2.60
CA SER A 145 2.98 -10.57 -1.31
C SER A 145 4.11 -11.63 -1.17
N LEU A 146 4.66 -11.70 0.03
CA LEU A 146 5.59 -12.76 0.44
C LEU A 146 4.84 -13.91 1.14
N ASP A 147 3.67 -13.62 1.68
CA ASP A 147 2.87 -14.55 2.46
C ASP A 147 1.48 -14.73 1.84
N GLY A 148 0.83 -15.85 2.15
CA GLY A 148 -0.55 -16.15 1.80
C GLY A 148 -0.77 -16.30 0.28
N GLU A 149 -1.95 -15.92 -0.17
CA GLU A 149 -2.30 -16.01 -1.60
C GLU A 149 -1.51 -15.00 -2.43
N PRO A 150 -1.05 -15.40 -3.65
CA PRO A 150 -0.33 -14.52 -4.54
C PRO A 150 -1.15 -13.27 -4.87
N ARG A 151 -0.66 -12.10 -4.52
CA ARG A 151 -1.32 -10.82 -4.83
C ARG A 151 -0.30 -9.71 -5.02
N ILE A 152 -0.71 -8.67 -5.71
CA ILE A 152 0.02 -7.41 -5.77
C ILE A 152 -0.81 -6.31 -5.12
N VAL A 153 -0.12 -5.39 -4.46
CA VAL A 153 -0.69 -4.12 -4.00
C VAL A 153 0.01 -2.99 -4.73
N ASN A 154 -0.78 -2.03 -5.22
CA ASN A 154 -0.24 -0.84 -5.87
C ASN A 154 -0.93 0.42 -5.30
N ILE A 155 -0.15 1.47 -5.08
CA ILE A 155 -0.56 2.68 -4.39
C ILE A 155 -0.29 3.89 -5.28
N TRP A 156 -1.30 4.74 -5.49
CA TRP A 156 -1.27 5.90 -6.37
C TRP A 156 -1.85 7.13 -5.69
N PRO A 157 -1.11 8.25 -5.58
CA PRO A 157 -1.64 9.53 -5.13
C PRO A 157 -2.41 10.24 -6.26
N TYR A 158 -3.39 11.04 -5.87
CA TYR A 158 -4.19 11.87 -6.78
C TYR A 158 -4.61 13.18 -6.08
N ASP A 159 -4.78 14.24 -6.86
CA ASP A 159 -5.28 15.52 -6.36
C ASP A 159 -6.75 15.43 -5.95
N SER A 160 -7.50 14.50 -6.54
CA SER A 160 -8.90 14.22 -6.22
C SER A 160 -9.37 12.91 -6.83
N VAL A 161 -10.51 12.41 -6.33
CA VAL A 161 -11.19 11.23 -6.92
C VAL A 161 -11.63 11.48 -8.37
N ASN A 162 -11.97 12.74 -8.71
CA ASN A 162 -12.31 13.10 -10.09
C ASN A 162 -11.09 13.02 -11.00
N GLN A 163 -9.95 13.58 -10.59
CA GLN A 163 -8.69 13.49 -11.32
C GLN A 163 -8.25 12.02 -11.49
N ARG A 164 -8.34 11.23 -10.43
CA ARG A 164 -8.10 9.78 -10.51
C ARG A 164 -8.94 9.11 -11.59
N SER A 165 -10.25 9.44 -11.67
CA SER A 165 -11.16 8.84 -12.65
C SER A 165 -10.80 9.26 -14.07
N GLN A 166 -10.45 10.53 -14.28
CA GLN A 166 -10.01 11.05 -15.57
C GLN A 166 -8.70 10.39 -16.04
N VAL A 167 -7.68 10.39 -15.19
CA VAL A 167 -6.36 9.78 -15.50
C VAL A 167 -6.51 8.30 -15.89
N ARG A 168 -7.36 7.56 -15.20
CA ARG A 168 -7.60 6.14 -15.51
C ARG A 168 -8.32 5.96 -16.85
N ALA A 169 -9.30 6.81 -17.14
CA ALA A 169 -10.00 6.78 -18.43
C ALA A 169 -9.03 7.12 -19.58
N ASP A 170 -8.22 8.16 -19.42
CA ASP A 170 -7.24 8.57 -20.42
C ASP A 170 -6.20 7.47 -20.67
N ALA A 171 -5.72 6.80 -19.63
CA ALA A 171 -4.78 5.69 -19.78
C ALA A 171 -5.37 4.52 -20.59
N VAL A 172 -6.67 4.25 -20.45
CA VAL A 172 -7.37 3.22 -21.22
C VAL A 172 -7.56 3.67 -22.66
N VAL A 173 -8.02 4.90 -22.90
CA VAL A 173 -8.24 5.45 -24.25
C VAL A 173 -6.94 5.48 -25.06
N GLN A 174 -5.83 5.82 -24.42
CA GLN A 174 -4.50 5.84 -25.04
C GLN A 174 -3.87 4.44 -25.20
N GLY A 175 -4.53 3.37 -24.71
CA GLY A 175 -4.02 2.00 -24.76
C GLY A 175 -2.78 1.75 -23.90
N ILE A 176 -2.50 2.64 -22.96
CA ILE A 176 -1.38 2.54 -22.02
C ILE A 176 -1.72 1.55 -20.90
N TRP A 177 -2.98 1.52 -20.46
CA TRP A 177 -3.42 0.70 -19.35
C TRP A 177 -4.73 -0.05 -19.68
N PRO A 178 -4.94 -1.31 -19.25
CA PRO A 178 -4.06 -2.13 -18.41
C PRO A 178 -2.79 -2.61 -19.13
N PRO A 179 -1.73 -3.03 -18.38
CA PRO A 179 -0.49 -3.54 -18.95
C PRO A 179 -0.73 -4.72 -19.89
N LYS A 180 -0.22 -4.68 -21.12
CA LYS A 180 -0.43 -5.76 -22.10
C LYS A 180 0.20 -7.07 -21.59
N GLY A 181 -0.58 -8.16 -21.62
CA GLY A 181 -0.14 -9.47 -21.14
C GLY A 181 -0.21 -9.67 -19.62
N GLY A 182 -0.48 -8.61 -18.84
CA GLY A 182 -0.64 -8.69 -17.38
C GLY A 182 -1.98 -9.24 -16.91
N PRO A 183 -3.13 -8.71 -17.41
CA PRO A 183 -4.45 -9.04 -16.88
C PRO A 183 -4.82 -10.52 -16.90
N GLN A 184 -4.34 -11.28 -17.87
CA GLN A 184 -4.62 -12.73 -17.98
C GLN A 184 -4.08 -13.55 -16.80
N TRP A 185 -3.10 -12.98 -16.05
CA TRP A 185 -2.50 -13.59 -14.87
C TRP A 185 -3.14 -13.14 -13.55
N LEU A 186 -4.09 -12.21 -13.63
CA LEU A 186 -4.88 -11.79 -12.48
C LEU A 186 -6.15 -12.63 -12.36
N THR A 187 -6.70 -12.69 -11.16
CA THR A 187 -8.02 -13.26 -10.91
C THR A 187 -9.09 -12.16 -10.96
N ASN A 188 -10.35 -12.52 -10.79
CA ASN A 188 -11.44 -11.55 -10.62
C ASN A 188 -11.51 -10.96 -9.19
N ASP A 189 -10.71 -11.49 -8.27
CA ASP A 189 -10.63 -10.97 -6.92
C ASP A 189 -9.71 -9.74 -6.90
N MET A 190 -10.34 -8.59 -6.95
CA MET A 190 -9.69 -7.27 -6.99
C MET A 190 -10.41 -6.30 -6.07
N ALA A 191 -9.64 -5.59 -5.27
CA ALA A 191 -10.15 -4.52 -4.42
C ALA A 191 -9.53 -3.18 -4.78
N SER A 192 -10.26 -2.11 -4.52
CA SER A 192 -9.80 -0.73 -4.64
C SER A 192 -10.35 0.08 -3.48
N LEU A 193 -9.46 0.76 -2.79
CA LEU A 193 -9.75 1.60 -1.63
C LEU A 193 -9.23 3.02 -1.92
N ILE A 194 -10.01 4.03 -1.59
CA ILE A 194 -9.53 5.42 -1.49
C ILE A 194 -9.29 5.73 -0.03
N ALA A 195 -8.09 6.18 0.26
CA ALA A 195 -7.68 6.52 1.61
C ALA A 195 -7.06 7.94 1.63
N LEU A 196 -7.24 8.62 2.75
CA LEU A 196 -6.75 9.98 2.96
C LEU A 196 -5.59 9.96 3.95
N PRO A 197 -4.49 10.68 3.68
CA PRO A 197 -3.36 10.69 4.59
C PRO A 197 -3.74 11.33 5.94
N THR A 198 -3.22 10.76 7.02
CA THR A 198 -3.32 11.39 8.34
C THR A 198 -2.41 12.60 8.41
N LYS A 199 -2.64 13.48 9.39
CA LYS A 199 -1.93 14.77 9.51
C LYS A 199 -0.40 14.65 9.45
N ASN A 200 0.15 13.60 10.03
CA ASN A 200 1.60 13.39 10.15
C ASN A 200 2.11 12.26 9.23
N SER A 201 1.29 11.79 8.29
CA SER A 201 1.73 10.81 7.31
C SER A 201 2.92 11.37 6.48
N PRO A 202 4.04 10.64 6.31
CA PRO A 202 5.13 11.09 5.44
C PRO A 202 4.73 11.21 3.97
N LEU A 203 3.76 10.41 3.52
CA LEU A 203 3.10 10.53 2.23
C LEU A 203 1.80 11.33 2.44
N GLN A 204 1.77 12.56 1.91
CA GLN A 204 0.67 13.53 2.00
C GLN A 204 0.06 13.75 0.62
#